data_e1bc90b2b1b475d6ed605ddbb02579e7
#
_entry.id   e1bc90b2b1b475d6ed605ddbb02579e7
#
_cell.length_a   1.000
_cell.length_b   1.000
_cell.length_c   1.000
_cell.angle_alpha   90.00
_cell.angle_beta   90.00
_cell.angle_gamma   90.00
#
_symmetry.space_group_name_H-M   'P 1'
#
loop_
_entity.id
_entity.type
_entity.pdbx_description
1 polymer ?
#
loop_
_entity_poly.entity_id
_entity_poly.type
_entity_poly.pdbx_seq_one_letter_code
_entity_poly.pdbx_strand_id
1 'polypeptide(L)'
;MSGDMSSPFSVSNSIASVSGDLPPQDAAWFRKIMSDCILCPRACHADRLDGGMGYCGQTADIMAARASLHYWEEPCISGTSGSGTVFFSGCNLRCVFCQNHNIALGKAGRVITPEHLVKIFLQLQEQGANNINLVTPTHFLPQIVIALEQAKQQGLHLPIVYNTSSYESPDALRHLEGLVDIYLPDLKYFSPELSAAYSHAPDYFEIA
;
A
#
# COMPACT_ATOMS: atom_id res chain seq x y z
N MET A 1 4.45 -30.51 22.63
CA MET A 1 5.75 -30.11 22.02
C MET A 1 5.61 -28.67 21.60
N SER A 2 6.10 -27.78 22.45
CA SER A 2 6.05 -26.32 22.27
C SER A 2 7.21 -25.91 21.37
N GLY A 3 6.90 -25.56 20.12
CA GLY A 3 7.86 -25.00 19.17
C GLY A 3 8.05 -23.52 19.47
N ASP A 4 9.24 -23.18 19.85
CA ASP A 4 9.75 -21.82 20.04
C ASP A 4 9.69 -21.04 18.70
N MET A 5 8.79 -20.06 18.62
CA MET A 5 8.72 -19.08 17.54
C MET A 5 9.53 -17.85 17.92
N SER A 6 10.86 -18.00 17.97
CA SER A 6 11.78 -16.87 18.10
C SER A 6 11.76 -16.03 16.81
N SER A 7 11.21 -14.82 16.93
CA SER A 7 11.10 -13.80 15.89
C SER A 7 12.47 -13.26 15.47
N PRO A 8 12.81 -13.22 14.17
CA PRO A 8 14.04 -12.60 13.69
C PRO A 8 13.77 -11.14 13.25
N PHE A 9 13.35 -10.27 14.17
CA PHE A 9 13.14 -8.85 13.84
C PHE A 9 13.93 -7.94 14.77
N SER A 10 15.16 -7.68 14.40
CA SER A 10 15.88 -6.51 14.83
C SER A 10 15.87 -5.49 13.69
N VAL A 11 15.17 -4.37 13.85
CA VAL A 11 15.06 -3.32 12.84
C VAL A 11 15.69 -2.07 13.40
N SER A 12 16.82 -1.67 12.84
CA SER A 12 17.29 -0.29 12.86
C SER A 12 17.88 0.02 11.49
N ASN A 13 17.07 0.58 10.59
CA ASN A 13 17.58 1.40 9.49
C ASN A 13 16.42 2.27 9.01
N SER A 14 16.54 3.58 9.22
CA SER A 14 15.59 4.59 8.75
C SER A 14 15.62 4.71 7.23
N ILE A 15 14.50 5.13 6.63
CA ILE A 15 14.30 5.38 5.18
C ILE A 15 15.38 6.27 4.54
N ALA A 16 16.15 7.00 5.33
CA ALA A 16 17.32 7.76 4.87
C ALA A 16 18.32 6.89 4.05
N SER A 17 18.34 5.56 4.26
CA SER A 17 19.21 4.63 3.51
C SER A 17 18.62 4.22 2.15
N VAL A 18 17.29 4.23 1.99
CA VAL A 18 16.63 3.74 0.77
C VAL A 18 16.83 4.65 -0.44
N SER A 19 17.03 5.95 -0.22
CA SER A 19 17.24 6.89 -1.32
C SER A 19 18.61 6.78 -2.01
N GLY A 20 19.52 5.94 -1.49
CA GLY A 20 20.85 5.74 -2.05
C GLY A 20 20.91 4.78 -3.24
N ASP A 21 19.96 3.83 -3.31
CA ASP A 21 19.97 2.75 -4.32
C ASP A 21 18.96 2.96 -5.47
N LEU A 22 18.23 4.09 -5.44
CA LEU A 22 17.23 4.43 -6.47
C LEU A 22 17.84 5.16 -7.65
N PRO A 23 17.30 4.97 -8.89
CA PRO A 23 17.55 5.88 -10.01
C PRO A 23 17.32 7.33 -9.58
N PRO A 24 18.18 8.28 -9.99
CA PRO A 24 18.12 9.67 -9.50
C PRO A 24 16.74 10.34 -9.67
N GLN A 25 16.00 10.02 -10.75
CA GLN A 25 14.65 10.54 -11.00
C GLN A 25 13.63 10.03 -9.98
N ASP A 26 13.70 8.75 -9.61
CA ASP A 26 12.76 8.12 -8.70
C ASP A 26 13.04 8.56 -7.26
N ALA A 27 14.32 8.70 -6.91
CA ALA A 27 14.74 9.28 -5.65
C ALA A 27 14.29 10.74 -5.49
N ALA A 28 14.34 11.55 -6.57
CA ALA A 28 13.89 12.93 -6.55
C ALA A 28 12.36 13.03 -6.42
N TRP A 29 11.61 12.20 -7.16
CA TRP A 29 10.16 12.13 -7.04
C TRP A 29 9.73 11.68 -5.63
N PHE A 30 10.33 10.60 -5.13
CA PHE A 30 10.06 10.10 -3.78
C PHE A 30 10.24 11.19 -2.71
N ARG A 31 11.39 11.87 -2.71
CA ARG A 31 11.67 12.95 -1.77
C ARG A 31 10.65 14.08 -1.88
N LYS A 32 10.38 14.54 -3.10
CA LYS A 32 9.42 15.62 -3.36
C LYS A 32 8.04 15.31 -2.82
N ILE A 33 7.49 14.12 -3.15
CA ILE A 33 6.13 13.75 -2.79
C ILE A 33 5.99 13.40 -1.29
N MET A 34 7.06 12.96 -0.65
CA MET A 34 7.06 12.64 0.78
C MET A 34 7.34 13.84 1.67
N SER A 35 8.09 14.86 1.21
CA SER A 35 8.34 16.10 1.98
C SER A 35 7.17 17.07 1.92
N ASP A 36 6.30 16.97 0.91
CA ASP A 36 5.09 17.80 0.76
C ASP A 36 3.98 16.93 0.16
N CYS A 37 3.24 16.21 1.02
CA CYS A 37 2.41 15.10 0.60
C CYS A 37 1.12 15.55 -0.12
N ILE A 38 1.13 15.41 -1.44
CA ILE A 38 -0.03 15.56 -2.34
C ILE A 38 -0.34 14.25 -3.09
N LEU A 39 0.08 13.11 -2.54
CA LEU A 39 0.01 11.79 -3.18
C LEU A 39 -1.41 11.31 -3.48
N CYS A 40 -2.38 11.75 -2.71
CA CYS A 40 -3.79 11.41 -2.90
C CYS A 40 -4.67 12.68 -2.83
N PRO A 41 -5.97 12.61 -3.12
CA PRO A 41 -6.86 13.78 -3.14
C PRO A 41 -6.94 14.55 -1.82
N ARG A 42 -6.48 13.96 -0.70
CA ARG A 42 -6.40 14.67 0.59
C ARG A 42 -5.42 15.85 0.57
N ALA A 43 -4.38 15.79 -0.27
CA ALA A 43 -3.37 16.84 -0.42
C ALA A 43 -2.98 17.46 0.94
N CYS A 44 -2.52 16.62 1.88
CA CYS A 44 -2.32 16.99 3.29
C CYS A 44 -1.15 17.95 3.51
N HIS A 45 -0.22 18.06 2.54
CA HIS A 45 1.01 18.85 2.66
C HIS A 45 1.87 18.51 3.89
N ALA A 46 1.77 17.27 4.38
CA ALA A 46 2.57 16.79 5.50
C ALA A 46 4.00 16.44 5.03
N ASP A 47 5.00 16.88 5.78
CA ASP A 47 6.37 16.38 5.62
C ASP A 47 6.47 15.00 6.28
N ARG A 48 6.27 13.97 5.47
CA ARG A 48 6.28 12.57 5.92
C ARG A 48 7.70 12.02 6.12
N LEU A 49 8.71 12.67 5.54
CA LEU A 49 10.12 12.33 5.75
C LEU A 49 10.59 12.73 7.15
N ASP A 50 10.10 13.88 7.65
CA ASP A 50 10.42 14.39 9.00
C ASP A 50 9.36 13.94 10.05
N GLY A 51 8.74 12.78 9.84
CA GLY A 51 7.81 12.19 10.80
C GLY A 51 6.41 12.80 10.82
N GLY A 52 6.10 13.75 9.93
CA GLY A 52 4.75 14.28 9.75
C GLY A 52 3.78 13.22 9.26
N MET A 53 2.53 13.32 9.68
CA MET A 53 1.45 12.41 9.28
C MET A 53 0.30 13.18 8.66
N GLY A 54 -0.11 12.76 7.47
CA GLY A 54 -1.32 13.27 6.83
C GLY A 54 -2.59 12.59 7.35
N TYR A 55 -3.70 12.78 6.64
CA TYR A 55 -4.99 12.14 6.96
C TYR A 55 -4.91 10.61 7.08
N CYS A 56 -4.07 9.95 6.28
CA CYS A 56 -3.86 8.50 6.34
C CYS A 56 -3.21 8.04 7.67
N GLY A 57 -2.64 8.95 8.46
CA GLY A 57 -1.98 8.68 9.74
C GLY A 57 -0.66 7.91 9.59
N GLN A 58 0.03 8.08 8.47
CA GLN A 58 1.28 7.39 8.18
C GLN A 58 2.41 8.37 7.86
N THR A 59 3.60 8.03 8.31
CA THR A 59 4.86 8.65 7.90
C THR A 59 5.33 8.09 6.55
N ALA A 60 6.55 8.38 6.13
CA ALA A 60 7.15 7.78 4.94
C ALA A 60 7.52 6.29 5.13
N ASP A 61 7.57 5.78 6.37
CA ASP A 61 7.87 4.38 6.65
C ASP A 61 6.70 3.47 6.27
N ILE A 62 6.97 2.40 5.51
CA ILE A 62 5.92 1.44 5.13
C ILE A 62 5.44 0.72 6.40
N MET A 63 4.14 0.76 6.64
CA MET A 63 3.52 -0.04 7.70
C MET A 63 2.62 -1.11 7.08
N ALA A 64 3.01 -2.38 7.18
CA ALA A 64 2.22 -3.52 6.74
C ALA A 64 1.55 -4.20 7.92
N ALA A 65 0.25 -4.44 7.83
CA ALA A 65 -0.53 -5.09 8.88
C ALA A 65 -0.53 -6.61 8.74
N ARG A 66 -0.56 -7.11 7.51
CA ARG A 66 -0.61 -8.54 7.21
C ARG A 66 -0.08 -8.82 5.81
N ALA A 67 0.59 -9.95 5.66
CA ALA A 67 0.92 -10.53 4.36
C ALA A 67 0.67 -12.05 4.42
N SER A 68 -0.20 -12.59 3.56
CA SER A 68 -0.54 -14.01 3.53
C SER A 68 -1.35 -14.37 2.30
N LEU A 69 -1.44 -15.66 1.99
CA LEU A 69 -2.44 -16.17 1.05
C LEU A 69 -3.85 -15.86 1.58
N HIS A 70 -4.71 -15.31 0.73
CA HIS A 70 -6.10 -14.95 1.02
C HIS A 70 -7.01 -15.62 -0.01
N TYR A 71 -8.07 -16.28 0.47
CA TYR A 71 -8.94 -17.13 -0.36
C TYR A 71 -10.34 -16.54 -0.54
N TRP A 72 -10.58 -15.33 -0.02
CA TRP A 72 -11.89 -14.68 0.04
C TRP A 72 -11.93 -13.35 -0.72
N GLU A 73 -11.00 -13.14 -1.65
CA GLU A 73 -11.14 -12.11 -2.68
C GLU A 73 -12.09 -12.61 -3.76
N GLU A 74 -12.36 -11.80 -4.79
CA GLU A 74 -13.16 -12.22 -5.95
C GLU A 74 -12.64 -13.55 -6.52
N PRO A 75 -13.53 -14.47 -6.92
CA PRO A 75 -13.11 -15.80 -7.39
C PRO A 75 -12.10 -15.79 -8.53
N CYS A 76 -12.15 -14.78 -9.42
CA CYS A 76 -11.17 -14.60 -10.50
C CYS A 76 -9.79 -14.13 -10.01
N ILE A 77 -9.69 -13.59 -8.80
CA ILE A 77 -8.42 -13.13 -8.17
C ILE A 77 -7.86 -14.25 -7.29
N SER A 78 -8.66 -14.80 -6.37
CA SER A 78 -8.21 -15.84 -5.43
C SER A 78 -7.96 -17.17 -6.11
N GLY A 79 -8.78 -17.57 -7.07
CA GLY A 79 -8.75 -18.92 -7.65
C GLY A 79 -8.76 -20.00 -6.57
N THR A 80 -8.03 -21.08 -6.83
CA THR A 80 -7.88 -22.20 -5.87
C THR A 80 -6.62 -22.08 -4.98
N SER A 81 -5.60 -21.36 -5.44
CA SER A 81 -4.31 -21.23 -4.73
C SER A 81 -4.27 -20.03 -3.78
N GLY A 82 -5.24 -19.13 -3.89
CA GLY A 82 -5.31 -17.90 -3.10
C GLY A 82 -4.55 -16.73 -3.71
N SER A 83 -4.93 -15.55 -3.29
CA SER A 83 -4.27 -14.28 -3.63
C SER A 83 -3.16 -13.99 -2.60
N GLY A 84 -1.98 -13.63 -3.04
CA GLY A 84 -0.87 -13.20 -2.19
C GLY A 84 -1.10 -11.76 -1.70
N THR A 85 -1.90 -11.61 -0.66
CA THR A 85 -2.44 -10.32 -0.23
C THR A 85 -1.55 -9.64 0.80
N VAL A 86 -1.25 -8.35 0.55
CA VAL A 86 -0.54 -7.47 1.49
C VAL A 86 -1.46 -6.34 1.90
N PHE A 87 -1.82 -6.29 3.19
CA PHE A 87 -2.62 -5.22 3.79
C PHE A 87 -1.71 -4.13 4.34
N PHE A 88 -1.83 -2.93 3.80
CA PHE A 88 -1.11 -1.76 4.32
C PHE A 88 -1.93 -1.07 5.42
N SER A 89 -1.22 -0.61 6.47
CA SER A 89 -1.85 0.14 7.56
C SER A 89 -2.05 1.60 7.20
N GLY A 90 -3.12 2.19 7.75
CA GLY A 90 -3.57 3.52 7.36
C GLY A 90 -4.53 3.48 6.18
N CYS A 91 -5.23 4.58 5.94
CA CYS A 91 -6.14 4.71 4.80
C CYS A 91 -6.44 6.19 4.55
N ASN A 92 -6.45 6.60 3.29
CA ASN A 92 -6.82 7.96 2.90
C ASN A 92 -8.34 8.22 2.95
N LEU A 93 -9.17 7.18 3.13
CA LEU A 93 -10.62 7.30 3.23
C LEU A 93 -11.16 7.11 4.66
N ARG A 94 -10.66 6.13 5.42
CA ARG A 94 -11.04 5.85 6.82
C ARG A 94 -12.55 5.74 7.07
N CYS A 95 -13.25 5.00 6.21
CA CYS A 95 -14.71 4.83 6.32
C CYS A 95 -15.10 4.31 7.71
N VAL A 96 -16.14 4.88 8.33
CA VAL A 96 -16.61 4.49 9.67
C VAL A 96 -17.09 3.04 9.73
N PHE A 97 -17.53 2.46 8.61
CA PHE A 97 -18.00 1.07 8.50
C PHE A 97 -16.93 0.09 8.01
N CYS A 98 -15.64 0.50 7.98
CA CYS A 98 -14.58 -0.33 7.44
C CYS A 98 -14.47 -1.66 8.23
N GLN A 99 -14.57 -2.80 7.52
CA GLN A 99 -14.38 -4.11 8.13
C GLN A 99 -12.95 -4.31 8.68
N ASN A 100 -11.97 -3.60 8.10
CA ASN A 100 -10.57 -3.58 8.52
C ASN A 100 -10.25 -2.34 9.36
N HIS A 101 -11.16 -1.92 10.25
CA HIS A 101 -11.10 -0.65 10.97
C HIS A 101 -9.76 -0.38 11.67
N ASN A 102 -9.22 -1.37 12.39
CA ASN A 102 -7.94 -1.21 13.10
C ASN A 102 -6.76 -0.99 12.14
N ILE A 103 -6.78 -1.66 10.98
CA ILE A 103 -5.78 -1.48 9.93
C ILE A 103 -5.94 -0.08 9.31
N ALA A 104 -7.15 0.29 8.93
CA ALA A 104 -7.45 1.59 8.31
C ALA A 104 -7.11 2.79 9.20
N LEU A 105 -7.14 2.63 10.52
CA LEU A 105 -6.71 3.66 11.49
C LEU A 105 -5.22 3.61 11.84
N GLY A 106 -4.44 2.72 11.24
CA GLY A 106 -3.01 2.59 11.55
C GLY A 106 -2.71 1.99 12.92
N LYS A 107 -3.69 1.31 13.55
CA LYS A 107 -3.53 0.69 14.89
C LYS A 107 -2.95 -0.72 14.86
N ALA A 108 -2.80 -1.30 13.68
CA ALA A 108 -2.28 -2.65 13.48
C ALA A 108 -1.22 -2.63 12.39
N GLY A 109 -0.14 -3.35 12.60
CA GLY A 109 0.94 -3.48 11.63
C GLY A 109 2.32 -3.29 12.24
N ARG A 110 3.32 -3.43 11.40
CA ARG A 110 4.72 -3.21 11.71
C ARG A 110 5.37 -2.40 10.61
N VAL A 111 6.31 -1.55 10.97
CA VAL A 111 7.16 -0.86 10.00
C VAL A 111 8.06 -1.89 9.33
N ILE A 112 8.14 -1.81 8.00
CA ILE A 112 9.01 -2.63 7.16
C ILE A 112 9.77 -1.75 6.17
N THR A 113 10.90 -2.25 5.67
CA THR A 113 11.65 -1.57 4.62
C THR A 113 11.14 -2.01 3.23
N PRO A 114 11.43 -1.27 2.14
CA PRO A 114 11.14 -1.70 0.78
C PRO A 114 11.76 -3.06 0.45
N GLU A 115 13.00 -3.35 0.89
CA GLU A 115 13.66 -4.64 0.68
C GLU A 115 12.92 -5.78 1.39
N HIS A 116 12.32 -5.49 2.56
CA HIS A 116 11.48 -6.46 3.25
C HIS A 116 10.18 -6.69 2.48
N LEU A 117 9.59 -5.64 1.90
CA LEU A 117 8.41 -5.78 1.04
C LEU A 117 8.71 -6.62 -0.20
N VAL A 118 9.88 -6.45 -0.84
CA VAL A 118 10.37 -7.32 -1.92
C VAL A 118 10.39 -8.78 -1.49
N LYS A 119 10.98 -9.07 -0.33
CA LYS A 119 11.02 -10.45 0.21
C LYS A 119 9.62 -11.02 0.44
N ILE A 120 8.68 -10.20 0.94
CA ILE A 120 7.27 -10.61 1.11
C ILE A 120 6.66 -11.00 -0.23
N PHE A 121 6.85 -10.21 -1.29
CA PHE A 121 6.31 -10.52 -2.61
C PHE A 121 6.87 -11.85 -3.16
N LEU A 122 8.19 -12.05 -3.07
CA LEU A 122 8.82 -13.28 -3.52
C LEU A 122 8.38 -14.49 -2.69
N GLN A 123 8.26 -14.36 -1.38
CA GLN A 123 7.75 -15.44 -0.51
C GLN A 123 6.30 -15.82 -0.81
N LEU A 124 5.43 -14.85 -1.12
CA LEU A 124 4.06 -15.14 -1.53
C LEU A 124 4.02 -15.88 -2.88
N GLN A 125 4.89 -15.51 -3.80
CA GLN A 125 5.08 -16.23 -5.07
C GLN A 125 5.56 -17.68 -4.83
N GLU A 126 6.54 -17.89 -3.96
CA GLU A 126 7.04 -19.24 -3.59
C GLU A 126 5.96 -20.10 -2.92
N GLN A 127 5.03 -19.47 -2.18
CA GLN A 127 3.87 -20.15 -1.59
C GLN A 127 2.79 -20.53 -2.60
N GLY A 128 2.95 -20.16 -3.88
CA GLY A 128 2.04 -20.50 -4.96
C GLY A 128 0.84 -19.55 -5.10
N ALA A 129 0.98 -18.30 -4.65
CA ALA A 129 -0.05 -17.29 -4.86
C ALA A 129 -0.39 -17.11 -6.35
N ASN A 130 -1.65 -16.82 -6.68
CA ASN A 130 -2.07 -16.53 -8.05
C ASN A 130 -1.63 -15.13 -8.53
N ASN A 131 -1.44 -14.21 -7.61
CA ASN A 131 -1.07 -12.81 -7.85
C ASN A 131 -0.50 -12.19 -6.55
N ILE A 132 0.02 -10.98 -6.65
CA ILE A 132 0.30 -10.12 -5.50
C ILE A 132 -0.80 -9.06 -5.44
N ASN A 133 -1.60 -9.06 -4.36
CA ASN A 133 -2.71 -8.15 -4.16
C ASN A 133 -2.36 -7.11 -3.09
N LEU A 134 -2.27 -5.85 -3.51
CA LEU A 134 -1.92 -4.70 -2.69
C LEU A 134 -3.20 -4.03 -2.18
N VAL A 135 -3.54 -4.24 -0.90
CA VAL A 135 -4.77 -3.71 -0.33
C VAL A 135 -4.55 -2.38 0.36
N THR A 136 -5.27 -1.36 -0.09
CA THR A 136 -5.16 0.04 0.37
C THR A 136 -3.73 0.57 0.25
N PRO A 137 -3.11 0.51 -0.94
CA PRO A 137 -1.70 0.83 -1.13
C PRO A 137 -1.41 2.32 -1.34
N THR A 138 -2.42 3.14 -1.61
CA THR A 138 -2.37 4.54 -2.05
C THR A 138 -1.28 5.37 -1.37
N HIS A 139 -1.26 5.35 -0.03
CA HIS A 139 -0.41 6.23 0.77
C HIS A 139 1.05 5.75 0.89
N PHE A 140 1.36 4.56 0.38
CA PHE A 140 2.73 4.02 0.24
C PHE A 140 3.13 3.77 -1.22
N LEU A 141 2.39 4.36 -2.18
CA LEU A 141 2.62 4.15 -3.61
C LEU A 141 4.09 4.34 -4.03
N PRO A 142 4.81 5.41 -3.61
CA PRO A 142 6.20 5.58 -4.01
C PRO A 142 7.12 4.43 -3.53
N GLN A 143 6.93 3.97 -2.30
CA GLN A 143 7.70 2.85 -1.75
C GLN A 143 7.34 1.53 -2.43
N ILE A 144 6.07 1.36 -2.79
CA ILE A 144 5.57 0.18 -3.50
C ILE A 144 6.13 0.10 -4.91
N VAL A 145 6.18 1.22 -5.64
CA VAL A 145 6.81 1.30 -6.96
C VAL A 145 8.25 0.76 -6.89
N ILE A 146 9.04 1.29 -5.96
CA ILE A 146 10.42 0.85 -5.73
C ILE A 146 10.50 -0.66 -5.46
N ALA A 147 9.65 -1.15 -4.55
CA ALA A 147 9.65 -2.56 -4.17
C ALA A 147 9.22 -3.48 -5.33
N LEU A 148 8.25 -3.05 -6.15
CA LEU A 148 7.81 -3.83 -7.33
C LEU A 148 8.89 -3.90 -8.39
N GLU A 149 9.57 -2.80 -8.70
CA GLU A 149 10.67 -2.77 -9.66
C GLU A 149 11.81 -3.71 -9.22
N GLN A 150 12.22 -3.62 -7.96
CA GLN A 150 13.24 -4.50 -7.39
C GLN A 150 12.80 -5.97 -7.36
N ALA A 151 11.55 -6.25 -7.01
CA ALA A 151 11.02 -7.62 -7.00
C ALA A 151 10.98 -8.23 -8.40
N LYS A 152 10.55 -7.46 -9.43
CA LYS A 152 10.56 -7.90 -10.83
C LYS A 152 12.00 -8.22 -11.29
N GLN A 153 12.98 -7.40 -10.92
CA GLN A 153 14.40 -7.68 -11.21
C GLN A 153 14.91 -8.96 -10.51
N GLN A 154 14.34 -9.32 -9.37
CA GLN A 154 14.66 -10.53 -8.60
C GLN A 154 13.79 -11.74 -8.97
N GLY A 155 12.96 -11.66 -10.03
CA GLY A 155 12.21 -12.79 -10.57
C GLY A 155 10.74 -12.84 -10.15
N LEU A 156 10.16 -11.77 -9.60
CA LEU A 156 8.71 -11.67 -9.44
C LEU A 156 8.06 -11.62 -10.83
N HIS A 157 7.17 -12.59 -11.09
CA HIS A 157 6.47 -12.73 -12.38
C HIS A 157 4.96 -12.86 -12.24
N LEU A 158 4.45 -12.88 -11.00
CA LEU A 158 3.01 -12.90 -10.74
C LEU A 158 2.35 -11.58 -11.14
N PRO A 159 1.08 -11.63 -11.60
CA PRO A 159 0.29 -10.42 -11.81
C PRO A 159 0.16 -9.60 -10.53
N ILE A 160 0.24 -8.28 -10.67
CA ILE A 160 0.07 -7.33 -9.58
C ILE A 160 -1.34 -6.75 -9.60
N VAL A 161 -2.05 -6.91 -8.49
CA VAL A 161 -3.41 -6.39 -8.27
C VAL A 161 -3.33 -5.18 -7.35
N TYR A 162 -3.91 -4.05 -7.78
CA TYR A 162 -4.02 -2.82 -7.00
C TYR A 162 -5.46 -2.67 -6.50
N ASN A 163 -5.69 -3.01 -5.23
CA ASN A 163 -7.01 -3.01 -4.60
C ASN A 163 -7.20 -1.70 -3.83
N THR A 164 -8.04 -0.83 -4.38
CA THR A 164 -8.18 0.56 -3.93
C THR A 164 -9.62 0.95 -3.67
N SER A 165 -9.79 1.97 -2.82
CA SER A 165 -11.08 2.63 -2.60
C SER A 165 -11.47 3.62 -3.69
N SER A 166 -10.74 3.70 -4.80
CA SER A 166 -10.91 4.67 -5.90
C SER A 166 -10.69 6.14 -5.54
N TYR A 167 -10.31 6.47 -4.30
CA TYR A 167 -9.99 7.84 -3.90
C TYR A 167 -8.51 8.14 -4.16
N GLU A 168 -8.17 8.27 -5.46
CA GLU A 168 -6.81 8.28 -5.98
C GLU A 168 -6.49 9.59 -6.73
N SER A 169 -5.21 9.93 -6.80
CA SER A 169 -4.72 10.98 -7.69
C SER A 169 -4.32 10.35 -9.04
N PRO A 170 -4.87 10.80 -10.18
CA PRO A 170 -4.46 10.31 -11.50
C PRO A 170 -2.96 10.45 -11.75
N ASP A 171 -2.35 11.54 -11.25
CA ASP A 171 -0.90 11.76 -11.40
C ASP A 171 -0.08 10.72 -10.63
N ALA A 172 -0.55 10.32 -9.43
CA ALA A 172 0.10 9.25 -8.67
C ALA A 172 -0.05 7.90 -9.38
N LEU A 173 -1.24 7.57 -9.91
CA LEU A 173 -1.49 6.30 -10.60
C LEU A 173 -0.62 6.10 -11.85
N ARG A 174 -0.19 7.17 -12.53
CA ARG A 174 0.71 7.05 -13.69
C ARG A 174 2.04 6.37 -13.35
N HIS A 175 2.51 6.48 -12.11
CA HIS A 175 3.72 5.79 -11.66
C HIS A 175 3.55 4.27 -11.52
N LEU A 176 2.33 3.74 -11.65
CA LEU A 176 2.04 2.31 -11.67
C LEU A 176 2.00 1.71 -13.08
N GLU A 177 2.14 2.52 -14.13
CA GLU A 177 2.14 2.04 -15.51
C GLU A 177 3.26 1.02 -15.72
N GLY A 178 2.91 -0.16 -16.28
CA GLY A 178 3.84 -1.28 -16.47
C GLY A 178 4.19 -2.06 -15.21
N LEU A 179 3.73 -1.63 -14.03
CA LEU A 179 3.94 -2.33 -12.76
C LEU A 179 2.69 -3.09 -12.30
N VAL A 180 1.50 -2.53 -12.49
CA VAL A 180 0.22 -3.09 -12.08
C VAL A 180 -0.51 -3.66 -13.29
N ASP A 181 -1.04 -4.88 -13.15
CA ASP A 181 -1.75 -5.60 -14.21
C ASP A 181 -3.26 -5.52 -14.05
N ILE A 182 -3.77 -5.45 -12.82
CA ILE A 182 -5.21 -5.49 -12.51
C ILE A 182 -5.52 -4.42 -11.48
N TYR A 183 -6.55 -3.61 -11.73
CA TYR A 183 -7.13 -2.70 -10.76
C TYR A 183 -8.43 -3.25 -10.22
N LEU A 184 -8.60 -3.24 -8.88
CA LEU A 184 -9.86 -3.52 -8.19
C LEU A 184 -10.35 -2.22 -7.52
N PRO A 185 -11.05 -1.37 -8.26
CA PRO A 185 -11.53 -0.09 -7.75
C PRO A 185 -12.91 -0.26 -7.10
N ASP A 186 -13.00 -0.03 -5.80
CA ASP A 186 -14.30 0.05 -5.11
C ASP A 186 -15.00 1.39 -5.39
N LEU A 187 -16.25 1.37 -5.79
CA LEU A 187 -17.12 2.55 -5.76
C LEU A 187 -17.96 2.53 -4.48
N LYS A 188 -17.52 3.26 -3.45
CA LYS A 188 -18.11 3.19 -2.10
C LYS A 188 -19.32 4.11 -1.89
N TYR A 189 -19.37 5.23 -2.60
CA TYR A 189 -20.42 6.25 -2.45
C TYR A 189 -20.80 6.85 -3.79
N PHE A 190 -22.10 7.14 -3.92
CA PHE A 190 -22.64 7.97 -4.99
C PHE A 190 -23.01 9.37 -4.47
N SER A 191 -23.48 9.45 -3.19
CA SER A 191 -23.91 10.71 -2.58
C SER A 191 -22.75 11.43 -1.88
N PRO A 192 -22.50 12.72 -2.18
CA PRO A 192 -21.52 13.55 -1.48
C PRO A 192 -21.80 13.68 0.02
N GLU A 193 -23.09 13.70 0.41
CA GLU A 193 -23.51 13.82 1.81
C GLU A 193 -23.07 12.56 2.60
N LEU A 194 -23.27 11.38 2.02
CA LEU A 194 -22.88 10.12 2.66
C LEU A 194 -21.36 9.95 2.70
N SER A 195 -20.66 10.32 1.65
CA SER A 195 -19.20 10.25 1.63
C SER A 195 -18.56 11.28 2.58
N ALA A 196 -19.16 12.46 2.73
CA ALA A 196 -18.76 13.44 3.74
C ALA A 196 -18.99 12.90 5.16
N ALA A 197 -20.18 12.35 5.43
CA ALA A 197 -20.56 11.87 6.76
C ALA A 197 -19.73 10.65 7.20
N TYR A 198 -19.45 9.70 6.30
CA TYR A 198 -18.86 8.41 6.66
C TYR A 198 -17.36 8.29 6.34
N SER A 199 -16.80 9.19 5.52
CA SER A 199 -15.39 9.17 5.13
C SER A 199 -14.74 10.54 5.04
N HIS A 200 -15.45 11.61 5.39
CA HIS A 200 -14.98 13.00 5.28
C HIS A 200 -14.40 13.33 3.88
N ALA A 201 -15.05 12.82 2.82
CA ALA A 201 -14.65 12.98 1.43
C ALA A 201 -15.86 13.40 0.57
N PRO A 202 -16.33 14.66 0.65
CA PRO A 202 -17.53 15.12 -0.08
C PRO A 202 -17.36 15.04 -1.61
N ASP A 203 -16.13 15.07 -2.08
CA ASP A 203 -15.69 15.00 -3.47
C ASP A 203 -15.44 13.55 -3.98
N TYR A 204 -15.76 12.54 -3.16
CA TYR A 204 -15.41 11.14 -3.44
C TYR A 204 -15.90 10.68 -4.81
N PHE A 205 -17.18 10.91 -5.13
CA PHE A 205 -17.77 10.37 -6.38
C PHE A 205 -17.20 11.03 -7.64
N GLU A 206 -16.84 12.31 -7.56
CA GLU A 206 -16.24 13.04 -8.68
C GLU A 206 -14.81 12.54 -8.98
N ILE A 207 -14.12 12.08 -7.94
CA ILE A 207 -12.74 11.56 -8.04
C ILE A 207 -12.74 10.09 -8.50
N ALA A 208 -13.63 9.27 -7.92
CA ALA A 208 -13.73 7.83 -8.19
C ALA A 208 -14.29 7.53 -9.57
#